data_6a0444b2d4ab422768ccbe08b46927ee
#
_entry.id   6a0444b2d4ab422768ccbe08b46927ee
#
_cell.length_a   1.000
_cell.length_b   1.000
_cell.length_c   1.000
_cell.angle_alpha   90.00
_cell.angle_beta   90.00
_cell.angle_gamma   90.00
#
_symmetry.space_group_name_H-M   'P 1'
#
loop_
_entity.id
_entity.type
_entity.pdbx_description
1 polymer ?
#
loop_
_entity_poly.entity_id
_entity_poly.type
_entity_poly.pdbx_seq_one_letter_code
_entity_poly.pdbx_strand_id
1 'polypeptide(L)'
;MREVAFFWKYDRLDAIGISSVSNIARRIEFLSYIKRVPKDIRCLFKIHLHENMTLDDLERIESLDVLEVVQRSENPKEGNLVICRVIHPLPILNARTNGTYAVAGSKLDEEGLTYILQGSSIKLRLLSGVLRLMAKPDRTSARTLKLTPQNHDSVLTEKQLKLAKFAYDRGYYDLPKRIKITELAEQLGLARATISEHLTKIEGILMDDMFSSMTDVRLSAEQARAIVDTMEVDMNQTEAYQTESFAGLLNRIKENIALEQPEEVESAPELDISDNPEEILKRIQEDIS
;
A
#
# COMPACT_ATOMS: atom_id res chain seq x y z
N MET A 1 4.54 3.97 -11.97
CA MET A 1 4.84 4.04 -10.52
C MET A 1 3.53 4.25 -9.80
N ARG A 2 3.32 3.60 -8.66
CA ARG A 2 2.08 3.70 -7.87
C ARG A 2 2.37 4.16 -6.46
N GLU A 3 1.34 4.67 -5.83
CA GLU A 3 1.31 4.97 -4.40
C GLU A 3 0.17 4.17 -3.77
N VAL A 4 0.46 3.57 -2.62
CA VAL A 4 -0.53 2.88 -1.80
C VAL A 4 -0.44 3.43 -0.39
N ALA A 5 -1.57 3.86 0.16
CA ALA A 5 -1.68 4.28 1.54
C ALA A 5 -2.43 3.21 2.34
N PHE A 6 -1.81 2.77 3.41
CA PHE A 6 -2.38 1.86 4.40
C PHE A 6 -2.73 2.67 5.64
N PHE A 7 -3.87 2.37 6.24
CA PHE A 7 -4.32 3.02 7.45
C PHE A 7 -4.78 1.99 8.49
N TRP A 8 -4.28 2.15 9.71
CA TRP A 8 -4.72 1.42 10.89
C TRP A 8 -5.23 2.43 11.91
N LYS A 9 -6.41 2.16 12.48
CA LYS A 9 -6.98 2.96 13.54
C LYS A 9 -6.12 2.93 14.79
N TYR A 10 -6.27 3.95 15.64
CA TYR A 10 -5.51 4.09 16.88
C TYR A 10 -5.64 2.87 17.82
N ASP A 11 -6.84 2.32 17.97
CA ASP A 11 -7.13 1.14 18.79
C ASP A 11 -6.49 -0.16 18.28
N ARG A 12 -5.93 -0.13 17.06
CA ARG A 12 -5.25 -1.28 16.43
C ARG A 12 -3.72 -1.15 16.38
N LEU A 13 -3.15 -0.09 16.94
CA LEU A 13 -1.70 0.12 16.94
C LEU A 13 -0.93 -0.96 17.70
N ASP A 14 -1.55 -1.57 18.70
CA ASP A 14 -0.97 -2.71 19.43
C ASP A 14 -0.81 -3.94 18.52
N ALA A 15 -1.75 -4.16 17.59
CA ALA A 15 -1.68 -5.26 16.65
C ALA A 15 -0.48 -5.15 15.68
N ILE A 16 0.02 -3.94 15.44
CA ILE A 16 1.22 -3.69 14.64
C ILE A 16 2.46 -3.37 15.48
N GLY A 17 2.37 -3.46 16.81
CA GLY A 17 3.52 -3.32 17.73
C GLY A 17 4.07 -1.91 17.86
N ILE A 18 3.24 -0.87 17.71
CA ILE A 18 3.65 0.53 17.84
C ILE A 18 2.86 1.34 18.86
N SER A 19 2.09 0.66 19.71
CA SER A 19 1.33 1.32 20.79
C SER A 19 2.23 2.08 21.77
N SER A 20 3.43 1.59 22.06
CA SER A 20 4.39 2.29 22.92
C SER A 20 4.79 3.66 22.37
N VAL A 21 4.83 3.80 21.06
CA VAL A 21 5.15 5.06 20.35
C VAL A 21 4.05 6.10 20.60
N SER A 22 2.78 5.69 20.47
CA SER A 22 1.63 6.57 20.66
C SER A 22 1.42 7.04 22.11
N ASN A 23 1.97 6.31 23.08
CA ASN A 23 1.94 6.73 24.49
C ASN A 23 2.88 7.90 24.81
N ILE A 24 3.92 8.10 24.00
CA ILE A 24 4.95 9.13 24.23
C ILE A 24 4.77 10.28 23.25
N ALA A 25 4.48 9.98 21.99
CA ALA A 25 4.34 10.97 20.95
C ALA A 25 2.88 11.09 20.48
N ARG A 26 2.35 12.31 20.55
CA ARG A 26 1.02 12.65 20.02
C ARG A 26 0.98 12.55 18.49
N ARG A 27 2.09 12.89 17.84
CA ARG A 27 2.21 12.83 16.38
C ARG A 27 3.65 12.59 15.97
N ILE A 28 3.86 11.68 15.04
CA ILE A 28 5.13 11.44 14.37
C ILE A 28 4.89 11.52 12.87
N GLU A 29 5.67 12.35 12.19
CA GLU A 29 5.63 12.49 10.74
C GLU A 29 6.95 12.03 10.14
N PHE A 30 6.89 11.11 9.18
CA PHE A 30 8.04 10.73 8.39
C PHE A 30 8.37 11.83 7.39
N LEU A 31 9.60 12.33 7.39
CA LEU A 31 10.06 13.35 6.46
C LEU A 31 10.94 12.74 5.35
N SER A 32 11.95 11.99 5.71
CA SER A 32 12.88 11.38 4.75
C SER A 32 13.67 10.22 5.34
N TYR A 33 14.26 9.41 4.46
CA TYR A 33 15.33 8.49 4.82
C TYR A 33 16.66 9.21 4.90
N ILE A 34 17.42 8.94 5.97
CA ILE A 34 18.85 9.29 6.07
C ILE A 34 19.68 8.09 5.59
N LYS A 35 19.29 6.88 5.96
CA LYS A 35 19.89 5.63 5.51
C LYS A 35 18.80 4.58 5.34
N ARG A 36 18.85 3.83 4.24
CA ARG A 36 17.87 2.81 3.94
C ARG A 36 18.54 1.50 3.54
N VAL A 37 19.03 0.80 4.53
CA VAL A 37 19.57 -0.56 4.40
C VAL A 37 18.79 -1.46 5.35
N PRO A 38 18.39 -2.69 4.97
CA PRO A 38 17.55 -3.56 5.80
C PRO A 38 18.02 -3.72 7.25
N LYS A 39 19.34 -3.70 7.48
CA LYS A 39 19.94 -3.81 8.82
C LYS A 39 20.20 -2.47 9.54
N ASP A 40 19.96 -1.34 8.88
CA ASP A 40 20.17 -0.01 9.46
C ASP A 40 19.32 1.03 8.72
N ILE A 41 18.07 1.16 9.16
CA ILE A 41 17.11 2.11 8.61
C ILE A 41 17.09 3.33 9.51
N ARG A 42 17.57 4.46 9.00
CA ARG A 42 17.58 5.75 9.69
C ARG A 42 16.69 6.72 8.98
N CYS A 43 15.78 7.33 9.73
CA CYS A 43 14.81 8.27 9.21
C CYS A 43 14.85 9.57 9.98
N LEU A 44 14.57 10.66 9.28
CA LEU A 44 14.27 11.94 9.86
C LEU A 44 12.76 12.02 10.12
N PHE A 45 12.41 12.27 11.37
CA PHE A 45 11.04 12.43 11.81
C PHE A 45 10.80 13.83 12.38
N LYS A 46 9.57 14.29 12.25
CA LYS A 46 9.03 15.41 13.02
C LYS A 46 8.15 14.83 14.11
N ILE A 47 8.54 15.02 15.38
CA ILE A 47 7.93 14.39 16.53
C ILE A 47 7.30 15.45 17.43
N HIS A 48 6.00 15.32 17.68
CA HIS A 48 5.25 16.09 18.66
C HIS A 48 4.97 15.21 19.87
N LEU A 49 5.53 15.57 21.01
CA LEU A 49 5.36 14.82 22.25
C LEU A 49 4.03 15.17 22.95
N HIS A 50 3.56 14.31 23.82
CA HIS A 50 2.50 14.65 24.77
C HIS A 50 3.02 15.68 25.80
N GLU A 51 2.11 16.42 26.45
CA GLU A 51 2.45 17.55 27.32
C GLU A 51 3.40 17.21 28.46
N ASN A 52 3.35 15.98 28.96
CA ASN A 52 4.18 15.51 30.07
C ASN A 52 5.38 14.64 29.64
N MET A 53 5.67 14.59 28.34
CA MET A 53 6.75 13.76 27.79
C MET A 53 7.89 14.62 27.26
N THR A 54 9.11 14.07 27.35
CA THR A 54 10.34 14.69 26.88
C THR A 54 10.96 13.85 25.76
N LEU A 55 12.01 14.38 25.11
CA LEU A 55 12.73 13.61 24.09
C LEU A 55 13.44 12.37 24.69
N ASP A 56 13.82 12.43 25.96
CA ASP A 56 14.48 11.32 26.65
C ASP A 56 13.50 10.14 26.86
N ASP A 57 12.20 10.40 26.93
CA ASP A 57 11.19 9.34 27.02
C ASP A 57 11.10 8.49 25.73
N LEU A 58 11.58 9.01 24.60
CA LEU A 58 11.67 8.24 23.36
C LEU A 58 12.60 7.01 23.46
N GLU A 59 13.59 7.03 24.37
CA GLU A 59 14.47 5.90 24.63
C GLU A 59 13.75 4.68 25.19
N ARG A 60 12.52 4.86 25.70
CA ARG A 60 11.66 3.76 26.17
C ARG A 60 10.95 3.02 25.04
N ILE A 61 11.08 3.50 23.80
CA ILE A 61 10.42 2.93 22.64
C ILE A 61 11.36 1.92 21.98
N GLU A 62 11.14 0.63 22.17
CA GLU A 62 11.97 -0.43 21.57
C GLU A 62 12.04 -0.38 20.04
N SER A 63 11.00 0.14 19.39
CA SER A 63 10.93 0.23 17.94
C SER A 63 11.63 1.45 17.32
N LEU A 64 12.14 2.37 18.17
CA LEU A 64 12.83 3.60 17.76
C LEU A 64 14.08 3.81 18.63
N ASP A 65 15.22 3.95 17.99
CA ASP A 65 16.48 4.31 18.64
C ASP A 65 16.86 5.74 18.22
N VAL A 66 16.86 6.67 19.17
CA VAL A 66 17.17 8.08 18.93
C VAL A 66 18.68 8.23 18.70
N LEU A 67 19.06 8.63 17.49
CA LEU A 67 20.47 8.83 17.13
C LEU A 67 20.91 10.29 17.28
N GLU A 68 20.03 11.24 16.91
CA GLU A 68 20.37 12.65 16.93
C GLU A 68 19.11 13.51 17.01
N VAL A 69 19.15 14.53 17.86
CA VAL A 69 18.14 15.60 17.89
C VAL A 69 18.65 16.76 17.04
N VAL A 70 18.16 16.86 15.81
CA VAL A 70 18.57 17.89 14.84
C VAL A 70 18.08 19.26 15.26
N GLN A 71 16.82 19.33 15.72
CA GLN A 71 16.22 20.58 16.17
C GLN A 71 15.25 20.32 17.31
N ARG A 72 15.44 21.02 18.41
CA ARG A 72 14.46 21.10 19.50
C ARG A 72 13.54 22.27 19.25
N SER A 73 12.25 22.07 19.41
CA SER A 73 11.29 23.18 19.33
C SER A 73 10.91 23.63 20.72
N GLU A 74 10.95 24.93 20.94
CA GLU A 74 10.42 25.57 22.15
C GLU A 74 8.89 25.64 22.12
N ASN A 75 8.32 25.55 20.94
CA ASN A 75 6.87 25.57 20.72
C ASN A 75 6.34 24.12 20.51
N PRO A 76 5.54 23.57 21.44
CA PRO A 76 4.98 22.23 21.31
C PRO A 76 4.19 21.97 20.02
N LYS A 77 3.71 23.04 19.36
CA LYS A 77 2.98 22.93 18.10
C LYS A 77 3.89 22.70 16.89
N GLU A 78 5.16 23.06 16.97
CA GLU A 78 6.09 22.95 15.83
C GLU A 78 6.73 21.57 15.72
N GLY A 79 6.83 20.84 16.83
CA GLY A 79 7.45 19.51 16.89
C GLY A 79 8.98 19.54 16.77
N ASN A 80 9.63 18.49 17.23
CA ASN A 80 11.08 18.33 17.22
C ASN A 80 11.52 17.57 15.97
N LEU A 81 12.67 17.93 15.39
CA LEU A 81 13.29 17.17 14.31
C LEU A 81 14.31 16.20 14.88
N VAL A 82 14.07 14.90 14.67
CA VAL A 82 14.87 13.83 15.29
C VAL A 82 15.24 12.79 14.24
N ILE A 83 16.50 12.38 14.22
CA ILE A 83 16.96 11.23 13.46
C ILE A 83 16.89 10.01 14.34
N CYS A 84 16.05 9.05 13.94
CA CYS A 84 15.92 7.78 14.65
C CYS A 84 16.32 6.61 13.73
N ARG A 85 16.92 5.58 14.34
CA ARG A 85 16.95 4.25 13.75
C ARG A 85 15.60 3.58 14.02
N VAL A 86 15.02 3.00 12.98
CA VAL A 86 13.72 2.32 13.06
C VAL A 86 13.93 0.82 13.16
N ILE A 87 13.42 0.23 14.24
CA ILE A 87 13.56 -1.19 14.60
C ILE A 87 12.16 -1.81 14.52
N HIS A 88 11.66 -1.95 13.30
CA HIS A 88 10.31 -2.46 13.11
C HIS A 88 10.21 -3.26 11.80
N PRO A 89 9.48 -4.42 11.78
CA PRO A 89 9.35 -5.27 10.59
C PRO A 89 8.85 -4.55 9.33
N LEU A 90 7.92 -3.60 9.44
CA LEU A 90 7.35 -2.88 8.29
C LEU A 90 8.41 -2.13 7.45
N PRO A 91 9.22 -1.23 8.02
CA PRO A 91 10.29 -0.55 7.29
C PRO A 91 11.38 -1.49 6.79
N ILE A 92 11.69 -2.55 7.53
CA ILE A 92 12.70 -3.54 7.14
C ILE A 92 12.25 -4.28 5.90
N LEU A 93 11.01 -4.77 5.89
CA LEU A 93 10.41 -5.44 4.75
C LEU A 93 10.34 -4.51 3.53
N ASN A 94 9.93 -3.26 3.75
CA ASN A 94 9.96 -2.25 2.69
C ASN A 94 11.38 -2.01 2.16
N ALA A 95 12.39 -1.96 3.02
CA ALA A 95 13.78 -1.79 2.60
C ALA A 95 14.30 -2.98 1.78
N ARG A 96 13.89 -4.21 2.11
CA ARG A 96 14.22 -5.43 1.36
C ARG A 96 13.50 -5.49 0.01
N THR A 97 12.31 -4.94 -0.07
CA THR A 97 11.57 -4.82 -1.32
C THR A 97 12.16 -3.67 -2.16
N ASN A 98 13.33 -3.91 -2.76
CA ASN A 98 14.05 -2.89 -3.53
C ASN A 98 13.13 -2.23 -4.58
N GLY A 99 13.01 -0.88 -4.55
CA GLY A 99 12.16 -0.10 -5.44
C GLY A 99 10.74 0.18 -4.91
N THR A 100 10.51 0.02 -3.60
CA THR A 100 9.37 0.60 -2.87
C THR A 100 9.90 1.54 -1.79
N TYR A 101 9.24 2.65 -1.51
CA TYR A 101 9.72 3.68 -0.59
C TYR A 101 8.54 4.22 0.22
N ALA A 102 8.73 4.40 1.53
CA ALA A 102 7.84 5.26 2.31
C ALA A 102 8.07 6.71 1.93
N VAL A 103 7.02 7.50 1.92
CA VAL A 103 7.07 8.91 1.50
C VAL A 103 6.46 9.82 2.54
N ALA A 104 6.73 11.12 2.38
CA ALA A 104 6.13 12.16 3.19
C ALA A 104 4.60 12.05 3.17
N GLY A 105 3.95 12.33 4.31
CA GLY A 105 2.54 12.05 4.57
C GLY A 105 2.32 10.74 5.34
N SER A 106 3.34 9.86 5.43
CA SER A 106 3.31 8.76 6.40
C SER A 106 3.41 9.35 7.80
N LYS A 107 2.44 9.03 8.65
CA LYS A 107 2.32 9.62 9.99
C LYS A 107 1.62 8.68 10.97
N LEU A 108 1.94 8.86 12.23
CA LEU A 108 1.19 8.36 13.37
C LEU A 108 0.58 9.56 14.09
N ASP A 109 -0.70 9.54 14.37
CA ASP A 109 -1.40 10.58 15.13
C ASP A 109 -2.60 9.99 15.91
N GLU A 110 -3.48 10.85 16.42
CA GLU A 110 -4.65 10.47 17.21
C GLU A 110 -5.66 9.61 16.42
N GLU A 111 -5.66 9.68 15.08
CA GLU A 111 -6.51 8.84 14.23
C GLU A 111 -5.92 7.42 14.07
N GLY A 112 -4.62 7.30 14.14
CA GLY A 112 -3.87 6.06 13.95
C GLY A 112 -2.63 6.20 13.07
N LEU A 113 -2.19 5.07 12.48
CA LEU A 113 -1.05 5.04 11.57
C LEU A 113 -1.52 5.14 10.11
N THR A 114 -1.03 6.14 9.41
CA THR A 114 -1.04 6.21 7.95
C THR A 114 0.35 5.88 7.42
N TYR A 115 0.48 4.83 6.62
CA TYR A 115 1.75 4.41 6.01
C TYR A 115 1.63 4.44 4.50
N ILE A 116 2.34 5.39 3.86
CA ILE A 116 2.24 5.64 2.42
C ILE A 116 3.50 5.12 1.73
N LEU A 117 3.31 4.23 0.77
CA LEU A 117 4.36 3.60 0.00
C LEU A 117 4.24 3.94 -1.49
N GLN A 118 5.37 4.21 -2.12
CA GLN A 118 5.48 4.37 -3.56
C GLN A 118 6.40 3.29 -4.15
N GLY A 119 6.07 2.80 -5.36
CA GLY A 119 6.87 1.79 -6.03
C GLY A 119 6.20 1.19 -7.27
N SER A 120 6.75 0.08 -7.75
CA SER A 120 6.12 -0.71 -8.82
C SER A 120 4.89 -1.46 -8.33
N SER A 121 3.88 -1.64 -9.18
CA SER A 121 2.62 -2.33 -8.82
C SER A 121 2.85 -3.73 -8.25
N ILE A 122 3.74 -4.51 -8.86
CA ILE A 122 4.03 -5.89 -8.42
C ILE A 122 4.62 -5.91 -7.01
N LYS A 123 5.60 -5.04 -6.73
CA LYS A 123 6.26 -4.98 -5.43
C LYS A 123 5.33 -4.45 -4.33
N LEU A 124 4.51 -3.46 -4.65
CA LEU A 124 3.51 -2.94 -3.71
C LEU A 124 2.43 -3.99 -3.40
N ARG A 125 2.03 -4.82 -4.38
CA ARG A 125 1.12 -5.95 -4.12
C ARG A 125 1.73 -6.95 -3.16
N LEU A 126 2.97 -7.39 -3.41
CA LEU A 126 3.68 -8.32 -2.53
C LEU A 126 3.73 -7.78 -1.09
N LEU A 127 4.13 -6.52 -0.94
CA LEU A 127 4.21 -5.86 0.35
C LEU A 127 2.83 -5.74 1.02
N SER A 128 1.78 -5.43 0.26
CA SER A 128 0.39 -5.39 0.77
C SER A 128 -0.06 -6.75 1.33
N GLY A 129 0.31 -7.85 0.67
CA GLY A 129 0.03 -9.20 1.17
C GLY A 129 0.67 -9.47 2.53
N VAL A 130 1.95 -9.10 2.69
CA VAL A 130 2.65 -9.26 3.98
C VAL A 130 2.07 -8.37 5.07
N LEU A 131 1.75 -7.11 4.75
CA LEU A 131 1.12 -6.19 5.70
C LEU A 131 -0.21 -6.73 6.24
N ARG A 132 -0.98 -7.42 5.40
CA ARG A 132 -2.22 -8.08 5.83
C ARG A 132 -1.98 -9.24 6.78
N LEU A 133 -0.92 -10.01 6.56
CA LEU A 133 -0.53 -11.10 7.46
C LEU A 133 -0.05 -10.58 8.83
N MET A 134 0.63 -9.43 8.87
CA MET A 134 1.02 -8.79 10.13
C MET A 134 -0.19 -8.29 10.91
N ALA A 135 -0.92 -7.38 10.30
CA ALA A 135 -2.17 -6.83 10.80
C ALA A 135 -2.94 -6.20 9.63
N LYS A 136 -4.07 -6.77 9.28
CA LYS A 136 -4.91 -6.26 8.19
C LYS A 136 -5.22 -4.77 8.39
N PRO A 137 -4.87 -3.87 7.43
CA PRO A 137 -5.22 -2.47 7.50
C PRO A 137 -6.74 -2.25 7.54
N ASP A 138 -7.20 -1.22 8.23
CA ASP A 138 -8.61 -0.84 8.26
C ASP A 138 -9.04 -0.21 6.93
N ARG A 139 -8.12 0.53 6.30
CA ARG A 139 -8.32 1.11 4.97
C ARG A 139 -7.06 0.99 4.13
N THR A 140 -7.24 0.72 2.86
CA THR A 140 -6.16 0.75 1.86
C THR A 140 -6.65 1.55 0.67
N SER A 141 -5.84 2.49 0.21
CA SER A 141 -6.11 3.25 -1.02
C SER A 141 -4.89 3.21 -1.93
N ALA A 142 -5.12 3.10 -3.23
CA ALA A 142 -4.06 3.07 -4.22
C ALA A 142 -4.31 4.11 -5.31
N ARG A 143 -3.25 4.78 -5.75
CA ARG A 143 -3.30 5.71 -6.88
C ARG A 143 -2.09 5.57 -7.79
N THR A 144 -2.27 5.84 -9.07
CA THR A 144 -1.18 5.86 -10.05
C THR A 144 -0.50 7.22 -10.03
N LEU A 145 0.83 7.24 -9.89
CA LEU A 145 1.62 8.46 -9.97
C LEU A 145 1.96 8.75 -11.44
N LYS A 146 1.51 9.89 -11.92
CA LYS A 146 1.89 10.42 -13.24
C LYS A 146 2.96 11.50 -13.08
N LEU A 147 3.99 11.44 -13.89
CA LEU A 147 5.10 12.44 -13.91
C LEU A 147 4.74 13.75 -14.62
N THR A 148 3.49 13.96 -14.98
CA THR A 148 3.06 15.20 -15.67
C THR A 148 2.63 16.23 -14.62
N PRO A 149 3.18 17.47 -14.63
CA PRO A 149 2.92 18.50 -13.63
C PRO A 149 1.60 19.26 -13.87
N GLN A 150 0.56 18.59 -14.34
CA GLN A 150 -0.77 19.21 -14.50
C GLN A 150 -1.79 18.50 -13.63
N ASN A 151 -2.29 19.27 -12.69
CA ASN A 151 -3.49 19.05 -11.89
C ASN A 151 -4.41 17.98 -12.45
N HIS A 152 -4.47 16.82 -11.81
CA HIS A 152 -5.66 15.99 -11.67
C HIS A 152 -5.27 14.59 -11.20
N ASP A 153 -5.93 14.10 -10.17
CA ASP A 153 -5.92 12.71 -9.67
C ASP A 153 -6.46 11.69 -10.72
N SER A 154 -6.48 12.06 -11.98
CA SER A 154 -7.06 11.26 -13.06
C SER A 154 -6.02 10.33 -13.70
N VAL A 155 -6.35 9.03 -13.76
CA VAL A 155 -5.59 7.99 -14.47
C VAL A 155 -5.53 8.27 -15.97
N LEU A 156 -6.53 8.99 -16.48
CA LEU A 156 -6.69 9.39 -17.87
C LEU A 156 -6.04 10.74 -18.14
N THR A 157 -5.53 10.93 -19.35
CA THR A 157 -5.17 12.28 -19.85
C THR A 157 -6.42 13.16 -19.98
N GLU A 158 -6.25 14.47 -19.98
CA GLU A 158 -7.38 15.41 -20.09
C GLU A 158 -8.24 15.15 -21.36
N LYS A 159 -7.60 14.82 -22.48
CA LYS A 159 -8.31 14.46 -23.72
C LYS A 159 -9.10 13.16 -23.59
N GLN A 160 -8.50 12.15 -22.97
CA GLN A 160 -9.16 10.86 -22.70
C GLN A 160 -10.33 11.03 -21.73
N LEU A 161 -10.14 11.84 -20.66
CA LEU A 161 -11.19 12.12 -19.69
C LEU A 161 -12.38 12.85 -20.35
N LYS A 162 -12.11 13.84 -21.20
CA LYS A 162 -13.16 14.55 -21.95
C LYS A 162 -13.94 13.60 -22.86
N LEU A 163 -13.25 12.71 -23.57
CA LEU A 163 -13.91 11.73 -24.43
C LEU A 163 -14.72 10.70 -23.64
N ALA A 164 -14.16 10.16 -22.55
CA ALA A 164 -14.87 9.23 -21.67
C ALA A 164 -16.14 9.85 -21.09
N LYS A 165 -16.02 11.10 -20.57
CA LYS A 165 -17.14 11.84 -20.02
C LYS A 165 -18.21 12.12 -21.07
N PHE A 166 -17.83 12.54 -22.27
CA PHE A 166 -18.75 12.77 -23.37
C PHE A 166 -19.54 11.49 -23.73
N ALA A 167 -18.85 10.35 -23.84
CA ALA A 167 -19.50 9.06 -24.12
C ALA A 167 -20.45 8.65 -22.99
N TYR A 168 -20.05 8.86 -21.72
CA TYR A 168 -20.87 8.57 -20.55
C TYR A 168 -22.12 9.45 -20.50
N ASP A 169 -21.96 10.76 -20.62
CA ASP A 169 -23.09 11.73 -20.56
C ASP A 169 -24.11 11.48 -21.68
N ARG A 170 -23.68 10.96 -22.83
CA ARG A 170 -24.55 10.57 -23.94
C ARG A 170 -25.21 9.21 -23.78
N GLY A 171 -24.85 8.45 -22.74
CA GLY A 171 -25.43 7.15 -22.45
C GLY A 171 -24.88 6.01 -23.31
N TYR A 172 -23.66 6.11 -23.79
CA TYR A 172 -22.99 5.03 -24.51
C TYR A 172 -22.80 3.77 -23.64
N TYR A 173 -22.66 3.96 -22.33
CA TYR A 173 -22.50 2.89 -21.35
C TYR A 173 -23.80 2.48 -20.66
N ASP A 174 -24.93 3.07 -21.02
CA ASP A 174 -26.24 2.71 -20.44
C ASP A 174 -26.73 1.34 -20.95
N LEU A 175 -27.57 0.71 -20.16
CA LEU A 175 -28.27 -0.53 -20.54
C LEU A 175 -29.82 -0.29 -20.52
N PRO A 176 -30.44 -0.22 -21.69
CA PRO A 176 -29.89 -0.26 -23.07
C PRO A 176 -29.13 1.03 -23.43
N LYS A 177 -28.16 0.92 -24.35
CA LYS A 177 -27.40 2.08 -24.82
C LYS A 177 -28.31 3.14 -25.42
N ARG A 178 -28.16 4.39 -25.01
CA ARG A 178 -28.91 5.53 -25.56
C ARG A 178 -28.32 6.08 -26.86
N ILE A 179 -27.03 5.84 -27.09
CA ILE A 179 -26.32 6.30 -28.31
C ILE A 179 -25.41 5.18 -28.85
N LYS A 180 -25.29 5.11 -30.17
CA LYS A 180 -24.37 4.20 -30.84
C LYS A 180 -23.02 4.87 -31.09
N ILE A 181 -21.97 4.06 -31.22
CA ILE A 181 -20.60 4.56 -31.47
C ILE A 181 -20.49 5.35 -32.78
N THR A 182 -21.33 5.03 -33.79
CA THR A 182 -21.43 5.78 -35.05
C THR A 182 -21.91 7.21 -34.82
N GLU A 183 -22.93 7.38 -34.00
CA GLU A 183 -23.51 8.69 -33.69
C GLU A 183 -22.54 9.52 -32.80
N LEU A 184 -21.78 8.87 -31.89
CA LEU A 184 -20.71 9.53 -31.14
C LEU A 184 -19.62 10.05 -32.08
N ALA A 185 -19.22 9.26 -33.04
CA ALA A 185 -18.21 9.61 -34.04
C ALA A 185 -18.65 10.79 -34.91
N GLU A 186 -19.89 10.79 -35.38
CA GLU A 186 -20.50 11.90 -36.14
C GLU A 186 -20.52 13.19 -35.32
N GLN A 187 -20.95 13.15 -34.06
CA GLN A 187 -20.98 14.33 -33.19
C GLN A 187 -19.60 14.90 -32.91
N LEU A 188 -18.56 14.08 -32.90
CA LEU A 188 -17.16 14.50 -32.67
C LEU A 188 -16.41 14.82 -33.97
N GLY A 189 -17.02 14.59 -35.16
CA GLY A 189 -16.38 14.80 -36.45
C GLY A 189 -15.19 13.88 -36.67
N LEU A 190 -15.20 12.67 -36.11
CA LEU A 190 -14.12 11.70 -36.18
C LEU A 190 -14.57 10.38 -36.79
N ALA A 191 -13.63 9.58 -37.29
CA ALA A 191 -13.96 8.26 -37.83
C ALA A 191 -14.41 7.32 -36.69
N ARG A 192 -15.40 6.45 -36.96
CA ARG A 192 -15.88 5.44 -36.00
C ARG A 192 -14.75 4.57 -35.44
N ALA A 193 -13.82 4.14 -36.30
CA ALA A 193 -12.68 3.32 -35.87
C ALA A 193 -11.82 4.05 -34.85
N THR A 194 -11.56 5.34 -35.06
CA THR A 194 -10.77 6.18 -34.12
C THR A 194 -11.46 6.30 -32.76
N ILE A 195 -12.76 6.54 -32.72
CA ILE A 195 -13.50 6.63 -31.44
C ILE A 195 -13.51 5.28 -30.75
N SER A 196 -13.73 4.17 -31.50
CA SER A 196 -13.68 2.82 -30.91
C SER A 196 -12.32 2.52 -30.29
N GLU A 197 -11.24 2.78 -30.99
CA GLU A 197 -9.88 2.57 -30.49
C GLU A 197 -9.60 3.40 -29.22
N HIS A 198 -9.97 4.67 -29.25
CA HIS A 198 -9.77 5.54 -28.08
C HIS A 198 -10.59 5.12 -26.87
N LEU A 199 -11.87 4.74 -27.05
CA LEU A 199 -12.69 4.26 -25.94
C LEU A 199 -12.17 2.92 -25.39
N THR A 200 -11.83 1.96 -26.24
CA THR A 200 -11.23 0.68 -25.82
C THR A 200 -9.92 0.91 -25.03
N LYS A 201 -9.09 1.85 -25.50
CA LYS A 201 -7.86 2.20 -24.76
C LYS A 201 -8.14 2.84 -23.41
N ILE A 202 -9.15 3.71 -23.30
CA ILE A 202 -9.59 4.34 -22.07
C ILE A 202 -10.13 3.27 -21.10
N GLU A 203 -11.00 2.38 -21.60
CA GLU A 203 -11.56 1.26 -20.84
C GLU A 203 -10.45 0.35 -20.29
N GLY A 204 -9.47 -0.01 -21.13
CA GLY A 204 -8.31 -0.78 -20.70
C GLY A 204 -7.51 -0.09 -19.59
N ILE A 205 -7.28 1.22 -19.68
CA ILE A 205 -6.57 2.00 -18.65
C ILE A 205 -7.37 2.02 -17.34
N LEU A 206 -8.69 2.21 -17.40
CA LEU A 206 -9.57 2.23 -16.22
C LEU A 206 -9.65 0.84 -15.57
N MET A 207 -9.77 -0.22 -16.37
CA MET A 207 -9.75 -1.60 -15.87
C MET A 207 -8.42 -1.94 -15.23
N ASP A 208 -7.29 -1.61 -15.86
CA ASP A 208 -5.97 -1.82 -15.27
C ASP A 208 -5.81 -1.06 -13.94
N ASP A 209 -6.30 0.17 -13.86
CA ASP A 209 -6.28 0.95 -12.62
C ASP A 209 -7.18 0.32 -11.54
N MET A 210 -8.38 -0.08 -11.89
CA MET A 210 -9.33 -0.73 -11.00
C MET A 210 -8.78 -2.06 -10.46
N PHE A 211 -8.38 -2.99 -11.35
CA PHE A 211 -7.87 -4.29 -10.93
C PHE A 211 -6.53 -4.21 -10.23
N SER A 212 -5.69 -3.24 -10.58
CA SER A 212 -4.42 -3.04 -9.90
C SER A 212 -4.56 -2.29 -8.57
N SER A 213 -5.68 -1.60 -8.32
CA SER A 213 -6.06 -1.05 -7.01
C SER A 213 -6.75 -2.08 -6.12
N MET A 214 -7.21 -3.20 -6.66
CA MET A 214 -7.66 -4.35 -5.87
C MET A 214 -6.46 -4.94 -5.13
N THR A 215 -6.29 -4.53 -3.89
CA THR A 215 -5.20 -4.93 -2.98
C THR A 215 -5.42 -6.31 -2.37
N ASP A 216 -6.32 -7.10 -2.93
CA ASP A 216 -6.67 -8.45 -2.42
C ASP A 216 -5.67 -9.52 -2.89
N VAL A 217 -4.39 -9.19 -2.79
CA VAL A 217 -3.33 -10.15 -3.04
C VAL A 217 -3.17 -11.04 -1.81
N ARG A 218 -3.53 -12.30 -1.94
CA ARG A 218 -3.15 -13.33 -0.99
C ARG A 218 -1.77 -13.84 -1.38
N LEU A 219 -0.86 -13.88 -0.43
CA LEU A 219 0.41 -14.57 -0.59
C LEU A 219 0.15 -16.06 -0.45
N SER A 220 0.84 -16.89 -1.26
CA SER A 220 0.87 -18.31 -0.96
C SER A 220 1.56 -18.54 0.40
N ALA A 221 1.21 -19.60 1.10
CA ALA A 221 1.83 -19.96 2.37
C ALA A 221 3.35 -20.09 2.25
N GLU A 222 3.84 -20.58 1.12
CA GLU A 222 5.27 -20.70 0.82
C GLU A 222 5.94 -19.32 0.69
N GLN A 223 5.32 -18.39 -0.05
CA GLN A 223 5.83 -17.02 -0.18
C GLN A 223 5.86 -16.30 1.17
N ALA A 224 4.81 -16.46 1.97
CA ALA A 224 4.71 -15.87 3.29
C ALA A 224 5.78 -16.42 4.25
N ARG A 225 6.01 -17.74 4.26
CA ARG A 225 7.07 -18.40 5.05
C ARG A 225 8.45 -17.92 4.63
N ALA A 226 8.77 -17.90 3.34
CA ALA A 226 10.07 -17.43 2.85
C ALA A 226 10.37 -15.98 3.28
N ILE A 227 9.37 -15.13 3.37
CA ILE A 227 9.51 -13.76 3.87
C ILE A 227 9.82 -13.75 5.37
N VAL A 228 9.10 -14.54 6.15
CA VAL A 228 9.33 -14.67 7.60
C VAL A 228 10.72 -15.19 7.89
N ASP A 229 11.14 -16.25 7.24
CA ASP A 229 12.48 -16.84 7.38
C ASP A 229 13.58 -15.81 7.09
N THR A 230 13.36 -14.97 6.07
CA THR A 230 14.28 -13.87 5.73
C THR A 230 14.34 -12.82 6.84
N MET A 231 13.21 -12.50 7.47
CA MET A 231 13.16 -11.53 8.56
C MET A 231 13.78 -12.09 9.85
N GLU A 232 13.65 -13.40 10.12
CA GLU A 232 14.33 -14.07 11.23
C GLU A 232 15.85 -14.05 11.08
N VAL A 233 16.34 -14.28 9.87
CA VAL A 233 17.79 -14.15 9.59
C VAL A 233 18.28 -12.73 9.89
N ASP A 234 17.50 -11.70 9.55
CA ASP A 234 17.84 -10.31 9.88
C ASP A 234 17.85 -10.04 11.38
N MET A 235 16.82 -10.54 12.08
CA MET A 235 16.72 -10.41 13.54
C MET A 235 17.94 -11.07 14.21
N ASN A 236 18.30 -12.28 13.81
CA ASN A 236 19.42 -13.00 14.40
C ASN A 236 20.80 -12.37 14.08
N GLN A 237 20.91 -11.68 12.93
CA GLN A 237 22.15 -11.05 12.49
C GLN A 237 22.32 -9.59 12.92
N THR A 238 21.30 -8.99 13.55
CA THR A 238 21.29 -7.57 13.90
C THR A 238 20.83 -7.40 15.35
N GLU A 239 21.76 -7.08 16.23
CA GLU A 239 21.53 -6.94 17.68
C GLU A 239 20.35 -5.98 17.97
N ALA A 240 20.28 -4.86 17.25
CA ALA A 240 19.19 -3.88 17.39
C ALA A 240 17.79 -4.45 17.07
N TYR A 241 17.68 -5.59 16.40
CA TYR A 241 16.39 -6.23 16.07
C TYR A 241 16.02 -7.37 17.04
N GLN A 242 16.87 -7.67 18.00
CA GLN A 242 16.63 -8.68 19.03
C GLN A 242 15.78 -8.09 20.18
N THR A 243 14.59 -7.57 19.83
CA THR A 243 13.64 -7.01 20.79
C THR A 243 12.41 -7.91 20.94
N GLU A 244 11.78 -7.88 22.12
CA GLU A 244 10.55 -8.64 22.36
C GLU A 244 9.43 -8.21 21.41
N SER A 245 9.33 -6.92 21.11
CA SER A 245 8.34 -6.36 20.18
C SER A 245 8.53 -6.93 18.76
N PHE A 246 9.77 -7.00 18.27
CA PHE A 246 10.06 -7.54 16.95
C PHE A 246 9.76 -9.04 16.87
N ALA A 247 10.22 -9.81 17.86
CA ALA A 247 9.96 -11.25 17.94
C ALA A 247 8.45 -11.56 18.05
N GLY A 248 7.72 -10.79 18.86
CA GLY A 248 6.28 -10.91 18.99
C GLY A 248 5.53 -10.68 17.68
N LEU A 249 5.95 -9.70 16.87
CA LEU A 249 5.36 -9.45 15.56
C LEU A 249 5.65 -10.59 14.56
N LEU A 250 6.87 -11.13 14.55
CA LEU A 250 7.21 -12.28 13.72
C LEU A 250 6.39 -13.52 14.07
N ASN A 251 6.22 -13.81 15.37
CA ASN A 251 5.40 -14.92 15.83
C ASN A 251 3.94 -14.76 15.41
N ARG A 252 3.39 -13.55 15.52
CA ARG A 252 2.02 -13.26 15.05
C ARG A 252 1.86 -13.48 13.55
N ILE A 253 2.86 -13.09 12.74
CA ILE A 253 2.82 -13.37 11.29
C ILE A 253 2.79 -14.89 11.05
N LYS A 254 3.61 -15.68 11.76
CA LYS A 254 3.63 -17.13 11.65
C LYS A 254 2.28 -17.76 12.02
N GLU A 255 1.68 -17.30 13.11
CA GLU A 255 0.36 -17.74 13.53
C GLU A 255 -0.71 -17.43 12.48
N ASN A 256 -0.70 -16.23 11.93
CA ASN A 256 -1.65 -15.85 10.86
C ASN A 256 -1.45 -16.66 9.58
N ILE A 257 -0.20 -16.98 9.20
CA ILE A 257 0.08 -17.89 8.08
C ILE A 257 -0.49 -19.29 8.36
N ALA A 258 -0.38 -19.79 9.59
CA ALA A 258 -0.92 -21.08 9.97
C ALA A 258 -2.46 -21.10 9.97
N LEU A 259 -3.10 -19.99 10.36
CA LEU A 259 -4.56 -19.84 10.36
C LEU A 259 -5.15 -19.64 8.95
N GLU A 260 -4.42 -19.01 8.05
CA GLU A 260 -4.82 -18.81 6.65
C GLU A 260 -4.56 -20.05 5.77
N GLN A 261 -4.02 -21.15 6.31
CA GLN A 261 -4.03 -22.41 5.59
C GLN A 261 -5.50 -22.83 5.44
N PRO A 262 -6.05 -22.90 4.21
CA PRO A 262 -7.34 -23.52 4.05
C PRO A 262 -7.19 -24.96 4.55
N GLU A 263 -8.08 -25.43 5.44
CA GLU A 263 -8.47 -26.82 5.42
C GLU A 263 -8.53 -27.19 3.94
N GLU A 264 -7.93 -28.31 3.54
CA GLU A 264 -7.91 -28.79 2.16
C GLU A 264 -9.28 -28.54 1.52
N VAL A 265 -9.50 -27.37 0.97
CA VAL A 265 -10.53 -27.17 -0.01
C VAL A 265 -10.01 -28.00 -1.18
N GLU A 266 -10.62 -29.15 -1.37
CA GLU A 266 -10.58 -29.92 -2.60
C GLU A 266 -10.27 -28.97 -3.74
N SER A 267 -9.09 -29.11 -4.32
CA SER A 267 -8.47 -28.19 -5.26
C SER A 267 -9.52 -27.50 -6.13
N ALA A 268 -9.76 -26.21 -5.89
CA ALA A 268 -10.31 -25.40 -6.96
C ALA A 268 -9.40 -25.64 -8.14
N PRO A 269 -9.91 -26.11 -9.28
CA PRO A 269 -9.08 -26.48 -10.40
C PRO A 269 -8.13 -25.32 -10.66
N GLU A 270 -6.82 -25.57 -10.59
CA GLU A 270 -5.82 -24.65 -11.14
C GLU A 270 -6.37 -24.22 -12.48
N LEU A 271 -6.57 -22.92 -12.66
CA LEU A 271 -6.84 -22.37 -13.98
C LEU A 271 -5.58 -22.67 -14.77
N ASP A 272 -5.56 -23.82 -15.39
CA ASP A 272 -4.55 -24.17 -16.39
C ASP A 272 -4.69 -23.15 -17.51
N ILE A 273 -3.69 -22.27 -17.64
CA ILE A 273 -3.64 -21.22 -18.67
C ILE A 273 -3.62 -21.87 -20.07
N SER A 274 -3.56 -23.20 -20.16
CA SER A 274 -3.73 -24.00 -21.38
C SER A 274 -5.19 -24.24 -21.78
N ASP A 275 -6.17 -23.88 -20.92
CA ASP A 275 -7.58 -24.04 -21.24
C ASP A 275 -7.96 -23.20 -22.47
N ASN A 276 -8.53 -23.88 -23.45
CA ASN A 276 -9.07 -23.26 -24.66
C ASN A 276 -10.03 -22.11 -24.31
N PRO A 277 -9.87 -20.92 -24.92
CA PRO A 277 -10.72 -19.75 -24.66
C PRO A 277 -12.23 -20.04 -24.70
N GLU A 278 -12.68 -21.02 -25.48
CA GLU A 278 -14.08 -21.45 -25.56
C GLU A 278 -14.57 -22.16 -24.30
N GLU A 279 -13.70 -22.84 -23.57
CA GLU A 279 -14.03 -23.56 -22.34
C GLU A 279 -14.12 -22.59 -21.14
N ILE A 280 -13.28 -21.56 -21.12
CA ILE A 280 -13.36 -20.45 -20.16
C ILE A 280 -14.68 -19.67 -20.35
N LEU A 281 -15.07 -19.40 -21.59
CA LEU A 281 -16.33 -18.74 -21.91
C LEU A 281 -17.55 -19.54 -21.44
N LYS A 282 -17.52 -20.85 -21.56
CA LYS A 282 -18.61 -21.72 -21.12
C LYS A 282 -18.78 -21.70 -19.60
N ARG A 283 -17.69 -21.77 -18.85
CA ARG A 283 -17.71 -21.67 -17.37
C ARG A 283 -18.23 -20.30 -16.91
N ILE A 284 -17.78 -19.20 -17.52
CA ILE A 284 -18.27 -17.85 -17.20
C ILE A 284 -19.77 -17.72 -17.48
N GLN A 285 -20.27 -18.36 -18.52
CA GLN A 285 -21.71 -18.35 -18.85
C GLN A 285 -22.54 -19.17 -17.86
N GLU A 286 -22.00 -20.25 -17.32
CA GLU A 286 -22.65 -21.08 -16.32
C GLU A 286 -22.70 -20.38 -14.95
N ASP A 287 -21.69 -19.59 -14.59
CA ASP A 287 -21.62 -18.83 -13.32
C ASP A 287 -22.50 -17.56 -13.29
N ILE A 288 -22.92 -17.06 -14.47
CA ILE A 288 -23.74 -15.85 -14.60
C ILE A 288 -25.25 -16.20 -14.80
N SER A 289 -25.58 -17.47 -15.01
CA SER A 289 -26.97 -17.96 -15.19
C SER A 289 -27.61 -18.38 -13.87
#